data_53585b2c2f8348a360f4618d6cf7feaf
#
_entry.id   53585b2c2f8348a360f4618d6cf7feaf
#
_cell.length_a   1.000
_cell.length_b   1.000
_cell.length_c   1.000
_cell.angle_alpha   90.00
_cell.angle_beta   90.00
_cell.angle_gamma   90.00
#
_symmetry.space_group_name_H-M   'P 1'
#
loop_
_entity.id
_entity.type
_entity.pdbx_description
1 polymer ?
#
loop_
_entity_poly.entity_id
_entity_poly.type
_entity_poly.pdbx_seq_one_letter_code
_entity_poly.pdbx_strand_id
1 'polypeptide(L)'
;MSDPKRLHPIAVLLNIIKSIKELVIPFLLVVVIPGKNEGIPGWIQPLVIAIIILLIIGNAFLQWLRFTYRIEEGEFRIESGVFVRKKRYIKFDRIHSMDISEGIIQRVFSLVKLNIETAGGSQADAVLSAISKSDADRINAYISEEKNAYNPFDRDKDEVADNEITAKSSSVFKQTLPQLFAMAATSGAVGVFLSGAVAFISQFDEMIPFKRIFKDYEDFIEMGTFILTLFALVALLAVYVLATLSMVIKYASFTVIKTDEEIVISRGLLEKRRLTIPIHKIQGIRIMENLIRKPLGLATVYIEYAGGSMEDKESLSIMLFPLIRKKHLQKKILEILPVYETDTEMTPIPKRALSRYVFRKFLYLIPIIGALVWFFRPWGYLSFLLVPLAIFWAYMQYRDSGWSIEGNLLLLSSRFFSKQTLIMQRSRIQSITYKKSWFQNRKELATITASIKSGITSRVGMVADVEEKDCLIIKSWYSPKKAVDSQ
;
A
#
# COMPACT_ATOMS: atom_id res chain seq x y z
N MET A 1 -6.81 7.32 38.52
CA MET A 1 -6.35 8.45 37.65
C MET A 1 -4.90 8.17 37.28
N SER A 2 -4.59 7.89 36.03
CA SER A 2 -3.18 7.79 35.59
C SER A 2 -2.63 9.20 35.37
N ASP A 3 -1.46 9.48 35.98
CA ASP A 3 -0.79 10.75 35.74
C ASP A 3 -0.53 11.00 34.26
N PRO A 4 -0.64 12.26 33.76
CA PRO A 4 -0.37 12.57 32.39
C PRO A 4 1.10 12.30 32.04
N LYS A 5 1.33 11.34 31.14
CA LYS A 5 2.67 10.96 30.66
C LYS A 5 3.08 11.84 29.47
N ARG A 6 4.37 12.11 29.37
CA ARG A 6 4.99 12.81 28.21
C ARG A 6 5.73 11.82 27.32
N LEU A 7 5.92 12.21 26.06
CA LEU A 7 6.80 11.48 25.16
C LEU A 7 8.26 11.60 25.64
N HIS A 8 9.07 10.61 25.29
CA HIS A 8 10.50 10.67 25.55
C HIS A 8 11.16 11.86 24.84
N PRO A 9 12.16 12.54 25.41
CA PRO A 9 12.82 13.73 24.80
C PRO A 9 13.32 13.52 23.37
N ILE A 10 13.66 12.30 23.01
CA ILE A 10 14.04 11.93 21.62
C ILE A 10 12.93 12.23 20.60
N ALA A 11 11.66 12.36 21.02
CA ALA A 11 10.58 12.81 20.15
C ALA A 11 10.87 14.17 19.51
N VAL A 12 11.62 15.05 20.19
CA VAL A 12 12.07 16.35 19.62
C VAL A 12 12.93 16.11 18.40
N LEU A 13 13.93 15.23 18.51
CA LEU A 13 14.85 14.90 17.41
C LEU A 13 14.07 14.29 16.23
N LEU A 14 13.14 13.38 16.51
CA LEU A 14 12.30 12.75 15.47
C LEU A 14 11.41 13.77 14.76
N ASN A 15 10.84 14.72 15.49
CA ASN A 15 10.04 15.80 14.92
C ASN A 15 10.89 16.74 14.07
N ILE A 16 12.11 17.06 14.51
CA ILE A 16 13.06 17.86 13.71
C ILE A 16 13.38 17.15 12.40
N ILE A 17 13.73 15.87 12.44
CA ILE A 17 14.03 15.07 11.23
C ILE A 17 12.81 15.02 10.29
N LYS A 18 11.60 14.87 10.82
CA LYS A 18 10.36 14.92 10.04
C LYS A 18 10.19 16.29 9.36
N SER A 19 10.33 17.38 10.10
CA SER A 19 10.21 18.74 9.58
C SER A 19 11.26 19.06 8.51
N ILE A 20 12.50 18.60 8.71
CA ILE A 20 13.57 18.76 7.71
C ILE A 20 13.19 18.01 6.41
N LYS A 21 12.70 16.76 6.50
CA LYS A 21 12.27 16.01 5.31
C LYS A 21 11.14 16.71 4.55
N GLU A 22 10.20 17.32 5.23
CA GLU A 22 9.08 18.05 4.62
C GLU A 22 9.55 19.34 3.95
N LEU A 23 10.64 19.95 4.44
CA LEU A 23 11.21 21.18 3.92
C LEU A 23 12.32 20.97 2.88
N VAL A 24 12.82 19.74 2.69
CA VAL A 24 13.85 19.45 1.69
C VAL A 24 13.41 19.90 0.29
N ILE A 25 12.18 19.63 -0.10
CA ILE A 25 11.67 20.01 -1.42
C ILE A 25 11.54 21.55 -1.56
N PRO A 26 10.86 22.28 -0.65
CA PRO A 26 10.86 23.74 -0.68
C PRO A 26 12.26 24.36 -0.60
N PHE A 27 13.15 23.78 0.21
CA PHE A 27 14.51 24.25 0.36
C PHE A 27 15.32 24.07 -0.94
N LEU A 28 15.23 22.91 -1.58
CA LEU A 28 15.84 22.67 -2.88
C LEU A 28 15.32 23.64 -3.94
N LEU A 29 14.02 23.93 -3.95
CA LEU A 29 13.44 24.93 -4.85
C LEU A 29 14.05 26.33 -4.62
N VAL A 30 14.26 26.73 -3.38
CA VAL A 30 14.86 28.04 -3.03
C VAL A 30 16.36 28.10 -3.35
N VAL A 31 17.07 26.99 -3.17
CA VAL A 31 18.53 26.93 -3.41
C VAL A 31 18.86 26.68 -4.89
N VAL A 32 18.04 25.85 -5.58
CA VAL A 32 18.29 25.45 -6.98
C VAL A 32 17.68 26.41 -8.00
N ILE A 33 16.71 27.24 -7.61
CA ILE A 33 16.32 28.36 -8.47
C ILE A 33 17.20 29.57 -8.14
N PRO A 34 18.40 29.69 -8.73
CA PRO A 34 19.17 30.90 -8.64
C PRO A 34 18.49 31.93 -9.53
N GLY A 35 17.51 32.63 -8.98
CA GLY A 35 17.17 33.91 -9.55
C GLY A 35 18.46 34.70 -9.59
N LYS A 36 18.84 35.25 -10.74
CA LYS A 36 19.82 36.27 -10.88
C LYS A 36 19.29 37.54 -10.13
N ASN A 37 19.24 37.44 -8.83
CA ASN A 37 18.91 38.57 -7.97
C ASN A 37 20.20 39.32 -7.71
N GLU A 38 20.60 40.15 -8.67
CA GLU A 38 21.72 41.08 -8.59
C GLU A 38 21.58 42.14 -7.48
N GLY A 39 20.62 41.96 -6.53
CA GLY A 39 20.35 42.90 -5.45
C GLY A 39 20.38 42.35 -4.03
N ILE A 40 20.48 41.04 -3.81
CA ILE A 40 20.45 40.47 -2.45
C ILE A 40 21.88 40.21 -1.96
N PRO A 41 22.33 40.83 -0.87
CA PRO A 41 23.66 40.59 -0.30
C PRO A 41 23.82 39.10 0.04
N GLY A 42 24.97 38.48 -0.32
CA GLY A 42 25.22 37.04 -0.18
C GLY A 42 25.14 36.49 1.25
N TRP A 43 25.15 37.35 2.28
CA TRP A 43 24.98 36.92 3.68
C TRP A 43 23.51 36.77 4.11
N ILE A 44 22.55 37.28 3.34
CA ILE A 44 21.10 37.16 3.67
C ILE A 44 20.63 35.73 3.52
N GLN A 45 21.07 35.02 2.51
CA GLN A 45 20.67 33.64 2.27
C GLN A 45 21.02 32.68 3.42
N PRO A 46 22.28 32.62 3.93
CA PRO A 46 22.60 31.80 5.09
C PRO A 46 21.90 32.26 6.38
N LEU A 47 21.64 33.54 6.53
CA LEU A 47 20.89 34.07 7.68
C LEU A 47 19.43 33.58 7.67
N VAL A 48 18.76 33.61 6.53
CA VAL A 48 17.38 33.11 6.38
C VAL A 48 17.33 31.61 6.68
N ILE A 49 18.28 30.84 6.19
CA ILE A 49 18.41 29.41 6.47
C ILE A 49 18.58 29.17 7.96
N ALA A 50 19.46 29.91 8.64
CA ALA A 50 19.70 29.78 10.07
C ALA A 50 18.41 30.10 10.89
N ILE A 51 17.67 31.14 10.51
CA ILE A 51 16.40 31.49 11.14
C ILE A 51 15.37 30.37 10.96
N ILE A 52 15.22 29.82 9.75
CA ILE A 52 14.30 28.70 9.47
C ILE A 52 14.65 27.49 10.33
N ILE A 53 15.94 27.12 10.42
CA ILE A 53 16.39 26.01 11.26
C ILE A 53 16.07 26.27 12.73
N LEU A 54 16.32 27.47 13.23
CA LEU A 54 16.01 27.86 14.61
C LEU A 54 14.50 27.76 14.92
N LEU A 55 13.66 28.20 13.98
CA LEU A 55 12.20 28.12 14.10
C LEU A 55 11.72 26.66 14.09
N ILE A 56 12.31 25.80 13.28
CA ILE A 56 12.00 24.36 13.26
C ILE A 56 12.34 23.72 14.61
N ILE A 57 13.54 23.95 15.12
CA ILE A 57 13.98 23.41 16.42
C ILE A 57 13.07 23.93 17.55
N GLY A 58 12.82 25.23 17.57
CA GLY A 58 11.95 25.86 18.57
C GLY A 58 10.51 25.27 18.55
N ASN A 59 9.94 25.14 17.35
CA ASN A 59 8.60 24.57 17.19
C ASN A 59 8.56 23.08 17.62
N ALA A 60 9.55 22.28 17.22
CA ALA A 60 9.64 20.87 17.60
C ALA A 60 9.75 20.69 19.13
N PHE A 61 10.53 21.55 19.80
CA PHE A 61 10.67 21.56 21.25
C PHE A 61 9.38 21.96 21.97
N LEU A 62 8.70 23.01 21.49
CA LEU A 62 7.43 23.46 22.05
C LEU A 62 6.32 22.42 21.86
N GLN A 63 6.26 21.75 20.71
CA GLN A 63 5.31 20.65 20.46
C GLN A 63 5.54 19.51 21.45
N TRP A 64 6.79 19.13 21.69
CA TRP A 64 7.12 18.08 22.66
C TRP A 64 6.71 18.46 24.09
N LEU A 65 7.01 19.69 24.54
CA LEU A 65 6.63 20.17 25.86
C LEU A 65 5.12 20.14 26.11
N ARG A 66 4.34 20.44 25.08
CA ARG A 66 2.87 20.53 25.13
C ARG A 66 2.15 19.21 24.88
N PHE A 67 2.89 18.18 24.46
CA PHE A 67 2.30 16.88 24.19
C PHE A 67 2.22 16.03 25.46
N THR A 68 1.00 15.63 25.84
CA THR A 68 0.74 14.73 26.95
C THR A 68 -0.31 13.70 26.56
N TYR A 69 -0.19 12.49 27.11
CA TYR A 69 -1.17 11.43 26.93
C TYR A 69 -1.49 10.75 28.26
N ARG A 70 -2.70 10.22 28.39
CA ARG A 70 -3.15 9.44 29.55
C ARG A 70 -4.23 8.44 29.13
N ILE A 71 -4.36 7.39 29.91
CA ILE A 71 -5.42 6.39 29.81
C ILE A 71 -6.32 6.59 31.01
N GLU A 72 -7.61 6.82 30.80
CA GLU A 72 -8.58 7.08 31.83
C GLU A 72 -9.96 6.61 31.38
N GLU A 73 -10.66 5.82 32.25
CA GLU A 73 -12.05 5.42 32.02
C GLU A 73 -12.36 4.79 30.65
N GLY A 74 -11.51 3.86 30.16
CA GLY A 74 -11.73 3.22 28.86
C GLY A 74 -11.49 4.13 27.64
N GLU A 75 -10.85 5.30 27.87
CA GLU A 75 -10.53 6.26 26.83
C GLU A 75 -9.03 6.57 26.81
N PHE A 76 -8.49 6.76 25.60
CA PHE A 76 -7.17 7.29 25.38
C PHE A 76 -7.27 8.81 25.16
N ARG A 77 -6.72 9.58 26.06
CA ARG A 77 -6.78 11.05 26.05
C ARG A 77 -5.44 11.63 25.65
N ILE A 78 -5.42 12.49 24.63
CA ILE A 78 -4.22 13.16 24.11
C ILE A 78 -4.44 14.67 24.14
N GLU A 79 -3.48 15.38 24.66
CA GLU A 79 -3.42 16.82 24.58
C GLU A 79 -2.19 17.24 23.78
N SER A 80 -2.37 18.09 22.77
CA SER A 80 -1.29 18.54 21.89
C SER A 80 -1.55 19.95 21.35
N GLY A 81 -0.51 20.58 20.80
CA GLY A 81 -0.59 21.88 20.14
C GLY A 81 0.04 23.02 20.89
N VAL A 82 0.74 23.90 20.16
CA VAL A 82 1.49 25.05 20.71
C VAL A 82 0.58 26.26 20.83
N PHE A 83 -0.01 26.69 19.72
CA PHE A 83 -0.88 27.87 19.65
C PHE A 83 -2.35 27.51 19.86
N VAL A 84 -2.79 26.37 19.31
CA VAL A 84 -4.14 25.86 19.48
C VAL A 84 -4.06 24.56 20.25
N ARG A 85 -4.58 24.53 21.45
CA ARG A 85 -4.61 23.31 22.29
C ARG A 85 -5.70 22.38 21.79
N LYS A 86 -5.29 21.20 21.29
CA LYS A 86 -6.19 20.14 20.84
C LYS A 86 -6.25 19.07 21.91
N LYS A 87 -7.46 18.75 22.37
CA LYS A 87 -7.74 17.64 23.26
C LYS A 87 -8.49 16.60 22.46
N ARG A 88 -7.97 15.38 22.40
CA ARG A 88 -8.58 14.26 21.66
C ARG A 88 -8.88 13.13 22.63
N TYR A 89 -10.09 12.62 22.57
CA TYR A 89 -10.61 11.51 23.36
C TYR A 89 -10.92 10.36 22.42
N ILE A 90 -10.31 9.19 22.63
CA ILE A 90 -10.45 8.02 21.77
C ILE A 90 -10.93 6.87 22.65
N LYS A 91 -12.17 6.43 22.44
CA LYS A 91 -12.71 5.25 23.12
C LYS A 91 -12.06 3.99 22.60
N PHE A 92 -11.77 3.02 23.46
CA PHE A 92 -11.10 1.78 23.07
C PHE A 92 -11.91 0.92 22.13
N ASP A 93 -13.25 0.93 22.24
CA ASP A 93 -14.19 0.25 21.35
C ASP A 93 -14.11 0.75 19.88
N ARG A 94 -13.67 2.01 19.69
CA ARG A 94 -13.53 2.62 18.36
C ARG A 94 -12.16 2.39 17.73
N ILE A 95 -11.19 1.82 18.43
CA ILE A 95 -9.86 1.56 17.90
C ILE A 95 -9.96 0.42 16.89
N HIS A 96 -9.58 0.70 15.65
CA HIS A 96 -9.60 -0.25 14.54
C HIS A 96 -8.31 -1.02 14.38
N SER A 97 -7.17 -0.35 14.50
CA SER A 97 -5.86 -0.97 14.38
C SER A 97 -4.83 -0.23 15.22
N MET A 98 -3.81 -0.97 15.62
CA MET A 98 -2.62 -0.43 16.25
C MET A 98 -1.39 -0.86 15.44
N ASP A 99 -0.58 0.13 15.06
CA ASP A 99 0.69 -0.08 14.36
C ASP A 99 1.84 0.35 15.27
N ILE A 100 2.68 -0.59 15.64
CA ILE A 100 3.90 -0.34 16.43
C ILE A 100 5.08 -0.42 15.48
N SER A 101 5.85 0.67 15.39
CA SER A 101 7.06 0.71 14.58
C SER A 101 8.27 1.13 15.41
N GLU A 102 9.38 0.42 15.18
CA GLU A 102 10.70 0.70 15.76
C GLU A 102 11.63 1.15 14.64
N GLY A 103 11.78 2.44 14.44
CA GLY A 103 12.79 3.00 13.53
C GLY A 103 14.21 2.85 14.11
N ILE A 104 15.22 3.16 13.32
CA ILE A 104 16.64 3.03 13.72
C ILE A 104 16.92 3.81 15.02
N ILE A 105 16.48 5.07 15.06
CA ILE A 105 16.70 5.94 16.23
C ILE A 105 15.93 5.42 17.44
N GLN A 106 14.65 5.08 17.26
CA GLN A 106 13.83 4.53 18.35
C GLN A 106 14.47 3.25 18.92
N ARG A 107 15.01 2.40 18.07
CA ARG A 107 15.62 1.12 18.47
C ARG A 107 16.88 1.31 19.34
N VAL A 108 17.72 2.29 18.99
CA VAL A 108 18.94 2.61 19.79
C VAL A 108 18.56 2.98 21.23
N PHE A 109 17.41 3.64 21.41
CA PHE A 109 16.93 4.10 22.73
C PHE A 109 15.83 3.21 23.32
N SER A 110 15.59 2.00 22.74
CA SER A 110 14.53 1.07 23.19
C SER A 110 13.13 1.69 23.22
N LEU A 111 12.87 2.59 22.26
CA LEU A 111 11.60 3.29 22.10
C LEU A 111 10.84 2.74 20.90
N VAL A 112 9.53 3.02 20.86
CA VAL A 112 8.65 2.69 19.76
C VAL A 112 7.78 3.88 19.38
N LYS A 113 7.35 3.90 18.12
CA LYS A 113 6.27 4.75 17.64
C LYS A 113 4.98 3.93 17.62
N LEU A 114 3.95 4.42 18.26
CA LEU A 114 2.62 3.82 18.29
C LEU A 114 1.65 4.69 17.50
N ASN A 115 1.01 4.12 16.48
CA ASN A 115 -0.07 4.73 15.73
C ASN A 115 -1.38 4.03 16.10
N ILE A 116 -2.39 4.80 16.52
CA ILE A 116 -3.73 4.32 16.83
C ILE A 116 -4.69 4.86 15.79
N GLU A 117 -5.46 3.99 15.17
CA GLU A 117 -6.43 4.32 14.12
C GLU A 117 -7.85 3.97 14.57
N THR A 118 -8.80 4.90 14.33
CA THR A 118 -10.22 4.69 14.61
C THR A 118 -11.07 4.68 13.32
N ALA A 119 -12.33 4.31 13.45
CA ALA A 119 -13.27 4.30 12.33
C ALA A 119 -13.57 5.71 11.83
N GLY A 120 -13.24 5.99 10.57
CA GLY A 120 -13.65 7.22 9.88
C GLY A 120 -12.64 8.37 9.90
N GLY A 121 -11.49 8.22 10.55
CA GLY A 121 -10.40 9.18 10.47
C GLY A 121 -9.65 9.10 9.14
N SER A 122 -9.30 10.26 8.56
CA SER A 122 -8.43 10.33 7.38
C SER A 122 -6.93 10.28 7.73
N GLN A 123 -6.60 10.40 9.00
CA GLN A 123 -5.26 10.34 9.56
C GLN A 123 -5.27 9.45 10.79
N ALA A 124 -4.11 8.95 11.22
CA ALA A 124 -3.98 8.28 12.50
C ALA A 124 -4.52 9.20 13.61
N ASP A 125 -5.49 8.72 14.39
CA ASP A 125 -6.14 9.54 15.40
C ASP A 125 -5.20 9.87 16.57
N ALA A 126 -4.23 8.99 16.81
CA ALA A 126 -3.16 9.21 17.78
C ALA A 126 -1.83 8.70 17.27
N VAL A 127 -0.80 9.55 17.36
CA VAL A 127 0.59 9.19 17.03
C VAL A 127 1.47 9.52 18.21
N LEU A 128 1.98 8.46 18.86
CA LEU A 128 2.98 8.57 19.92
C LEU A 128 4.36 8.26 19.31
N SER A 129 5.14 9.28 19.00
CA SER A 129 6.37 9.14 18.22
C SER A 129 7.55 8.50 18.96
N ALA A 130 7.56 8.56 20.31
CA ALA A 130 8.61 7.96 21.13
C ALA A 130 8.06 7.63 22.53
N ILE A 131 7.66 6.39 22.74
CA ILE A 131 7.28 5.81 24.03
C ILE A 131 8.14 4.58 24.32
N SER A 132 8.22 4.16 25.59
CA SER A 132 8.93 2.93 25.90
C SER A 132 8.20 1.71 25.35
N LYS A 133 8.92 0.66 25.04
CA LYS A 133 8.34 -0.59 24.57
C LYS A 133 7.37 -1.18 25.59
N SER A 134 7.74 -1.12 26.88
CA SER A 134 6.90 -1.56 27.99
C SER A 134 5.58 -0.76 28.10
N ASP A 135 5.61 0.55 27.86
CA ASP A 135 4.37 1.34 27.84
C ASP A 135 3.49 0.98 26.63
N ALA A 136 4.09 0.74 25.45
CA ALA A 136 3.33 0.30 24.29
C ALA A 136 2.67 -1.06 24.50
N ASP A 137 3.38 -2.02 25.09
CA ASP A 137 2.83 -3.35 25.41
C ASP A 137 1.73 -3.25 26.46
N ARG A 138 1.88 -2.39 27.50
CA ARG A 138 0.82 -2.10 28.48
C ARG A 138 -0.41 -1.48 27.84
N ILE A 139 -0.24 -0.50 26.96
CA ILE A 139 -1.37 0.13 26.24
C ILE A 139 -2.11 -0.93 25.42
N ASN A 140 -1.36 -1.82 24.75
CA ASN A 140 -1.95 -2.91 23.98
C ASN A 140 -2.75 -3.88 24.86
N ALA A 141 -2.19 -4.28 26.01
CA ALA A 141 -2.86 -5.15 26.97
C ALA A 141 -4.16 -4.51 27.51
N TYR A 142 -4.11 -3.26 27.95
CA TYR A 142 -5.29 -2.54 28.44
C TYR A 142 -6.41 -2.45 27.41
N ILE A 143 -6.06 -2.17 26.13
CA ILE A 143 -7.06 -2.09 25.06
C ILE A 143 -7.67 -3.47 24.78
N SER A 144 -6.87 -4.54 24.86
CA SER A 144 -7.36 -5.91 24.65
C SER A 144 -8.26 -6.38 25.79
N GLU A 145 -7.89 -6.10 27.04
CA GLU A 145 -8.69 -6.43 28.22
C GLU A 145 -10.05 -5.72 28.24
N GLU A 146 -10.06 -4.42 27.94
CA GLU A 146 -11.30 -3.63 27.93
C GLU A 146 -12.24 -4.07 26.81
N LYS A 147 -11.70 -4.43 25.63
CA LYS A 147 -12.49 -4.99 24.52
C LYS A 147 -13.14 -6.32 24.91
N ASN A 148 -12.45 -7.18 25.64
CA ASN A 148 -12.96 -8.46 26.11
C ASN A 148 -14.00 -8.29 27.24
N ALA A 149 -13.85 -7.27 28.08
CA ALA A 149 -14.81 -6.96 29.15
C ALA A 149 -16.17 -6.44 28.61
N TYR A 150 -16.19 -5.84 27.41
CA TYR A 150 -17.39 -5.26 26.81
C TYR A 150 -18.21 -6.24 25.94
N ASN A 151 -17.75 -7.51 25.79
CA ASN A 151 -18.50 -8.57 25.11
C ASN A 151 -19.14 -9.52 26.16
N PRO A 152 -20.39 -9.28 26.59
CA PRO A 152 -21.04 -10.06 27.66
C PRO A 152 -21.42 -11.50 27.25
N PHE A 153 -21.30 -11.86 25.96
CA PHE A 153 -21.78 -13.14 25.43
C PHE A 153 -20.81 -14.31 25.53
N ASP A 154 -19.57 -14.10 26.06
CA ASP A 154 -18.55 -15.17 26.15
C ASP A 154 -18.16 -15.50 27.62
N ARG A 155 -18.99 -15.14 28.62
CA ARG A 155 -18.71 -15.40 30.03
C ARG A 155 -18.90 -16.82 30.52
N ASP A 156 -19.33 -17.75 29.69
CA ASP A 156 -19.61 -19.14 30.11
C ASP A 156 -18.49 -20.15 29.90
N LYS A 157 -17.28 -19.69 29.64
CA LYS A 157 -16.09 -20.58 29.65
C LYS A 157 -14.93 -19.82 30.24
N ASP A 158 -14.73 -19.93 31.53
CA ASP A 158 -13.39 -20.08 32.13
C ASP A 158 -13.40 -19.68 33.61
N GLU A 159 -13.76 -20.62 34.43
CA GLU A 159 -13.06 -20.83 35.70
C GLU A 159 -11.89 -21.76 35.40
N VAL A 160 -10.73 -21.39 35.94
CA VAL A 160 -9.48 -22.16 36.17
C VAL A 160 -8.28 -21.73 35.30
N ALA A 161 -7.33 -21.22 36.10
CA ALA A 161 -5.90 -21.22 35.90
C ALA A 161 -5.22 -19.91 35.54
N ASP A 162 -4.75 -19.31 36.59
CA ASP A 162 -3.49 -18.57 36.71
C ASP A 162 -2.35 -19.38 36.03
N ASN A 163 -1.98 -19.00 34.83
CA ASN A 163 -0.70 -19.35 34.18
C ASN A 163 -0.58 -18.59 32.85
N GLU A 164 0.47 -17.78 32.75
CA GLU A 164 1.09 -17.26 31.52
C GLU A 164 0.18 -17.24 30.28
N ILE A 165 -0.29 -16.08 29.86
CA ILE A 165 -1.01 -15.88 28.61
C ILE A 165 -0.06 -16.17 27.42
N THR A 166 0.26 -17.42 27.22
CA THR A 166 0.57 -17.98 25.91
C THR A 166 -0.77 -18.34 25.24
N ALA A 167 -1.53 -17.30 24.85
CA ALA A 167 -2.54 -17.48 23.83
C ALA A 167 -1.92 -18.36 22.73
N LYS A 168 -2.59 -19.44 22.32
CA LYS A 168 -2.12 -20.37 21.27
C LYS A 168 -1.87 -19.61 19.97
N SER A 169 -0.82 -18.79 19.94
CA SER A 169 -0.38 -18.06 18.77
C SER A 169 0.39 -19.01 17.88
N SER A 170 -0.24 -19.51 16.83
CA SER A 170 0.44 -20.29 15.82
C SER A 170 1.03 -19.35 14.76
N SER A 171 2.34 -19.42 14.52
CA SER A 171 2.95 -18.76 13.38
C SER A 171 2.51 -19.46 12.09
N VAL A 172 1.58 -18.85 11.37
CA VAL A 172 1.02 -19.45 10.15
C VAL A 172 1.95 -19.32 8.96
N PHE A 173 2.73 -18.23 8.91
CA PHE A 173 3.61 -17.96 7.77
C PHE A 173 4.88 -17.24 8.21
N LYS A 174 6.02 -17.77 7.75
CA LYS A 174 7.33 -17.14 7.88
C LYS A 174 8.01 -17.15 6.52
N GLN A 175 8.45 -15.99 6.05
CA GLN A 175 9.12 -15.89 4.76
C GLN A 175 10.60 -16.22 4.88
N THR A 176 11.08 -17.08 3.98
CA THR A 176 12.51 -17.43 3.91
C THR A 176 13.30 -16.38 3.11
N LEU A 177 14.61 -16.28 3.35
CA LEU A 177 15.48 -15.34 2.61
C LEU A 177 15.40 -15.52 1.08
N PRO A 178 15.47 -16.75 0.50
CA PRO A 178 15.35 -16.93 -0.95
C PRO A 178 14.00 -16.43 -1.50
N GLN A 179 12.91 -16.67 -0.77
CA GLN A 179 11.59 -16.17 -1.16
C GLN A 179 11.53 -14.64 -1.12
N LEU A 180 12.21 -14.03 -0.15
CA LEU A 180 12.30 -12.57 -0.02
C LEU A 180 13.05 -11.95 -1.21
N PHE A 181 14.18 -12.54 -1.61
CA PHE A 181 14.90 -12.12 -2.81
C PHE A 181 14.05 -12.32 -4.08
N ALA A 182 13.40 -13.47 -4.23
CA ALA A 182 12.50 -13.71 -5.36
C ALA A 182 11.32 -12.72 -5.39
N MET A 183 10.77 -12.36 -4.23
CA MET A 183 9.75 -11.34 -4.11
C MET A 183 10.26 -9.98 -4.58
N ALA A 184 11.44 -9.57 -4.10
CA ALA A 184 12.05 -8.28 -4.43
C ALA A 184 12.40 -8.20 -5.93
N ALA A 185 13.05 -9.23 -6.46
CA ALA A 185 13.44 -9.31 -7.87
C ALA A 185 12.23 -9.32 -8.84
N THR A 186 11.10 -9.90 -8.42
CA THR A 186 9.86 -9.94 -9.23
C THR A 186 8.91 -8.78 -8.94
N SER A 187 9.30 -7.83 -8.09
CA SER A 187 8.47 -6.67 -7.77
C SER A 187 8.55 -5.60 -8.86
N GLY A 188 7.51 -4.79 -9.00
CA GLY A 188 7.51 -3.64 -9.90
C GLY A 188 8.31 -2.43 -9.38
N ALA A 189 9.03 -2.57 -8.25
CA ALA A 189 9.78 -1.48 -7.63
C ALA A 189 10.90 -0.93 -8.54
N VAL A 190 11.43 -1.77 -9.41
CA VAL A 190 12.47 -1.39 -10.38
C VAL A 190 12.02 -0.21 -11.26
N GLY A 191 10.78 -0.24 -11.76
CA GLY A 191 10.23 0.84 -12.59
C GLY A 191 10.13 2.17 -11.83
N VAL A 192 9.75 2.12 -10.55
CA VAL A 192 9.66 3.31 -9.70
C VAL A 192 11.05 3.85 -9.39
N PHE A 193 12.01 2.98 -9.09
CA PHE A 193 13.39 3.40 -8.85
C PHE A 193 14.03 4.00 -10.11
N LEU A 194 13.80 3.39 -11.27
CA LEU A 194 14.33 3.89 -12.53
C LEU A 194 13.75 5.26 -12.88
N SER A 195 12.42 5.45 -12.75
CA SER A 195 11.79 6.75 -13.00
C SER A 195 12.27 7.81 -12.01
N GLY A 196 12.46 7.45 -10.73
CA GLY A 196 13.04 8.32 -9.72
C GLY A 196 14.48 8.71 -10.00
N ALA A 197 15.31 7.76 -10.45
CA ALA A 197 16.69 8.02 -10.84
C ALA A 197 16.78 8.97 -12.05
N VAL A 198 15.96 8.74 -13.08
CA VAL A 198 15.89 9.63 -14.25
C VAL A 198 15.44 11.03 -13.86
N ALA A 199 14.40 11.15 -13.04
CA ALA A 199 13.92 12.44 -12.54
C ALA A 199 14.97 13.15 -11.66
N PHE A 200 15.70 12.38 -10.84
CA PHE A 200 16.79 12.92 -10.03
C PHE A 200 17.94 13.44 -10.90
N ILE A 201 18.38 12.65 -11.87
CA ILE A 201 19.47 13.05 -12.81
C ILE A 201 19.04 14.29 -13.61
N SER A 202 17.81 14.33 -14.13
CA SER A 202 17.32 15.48 -14.89
C SER A 202 17.23 16.76 -14.06
N GLN A 203 17.04 16.66 -12.76
CA GLN A 203 16.97 17.83 -11.86
C GLN A 203 18.34 18.43 -11.52
N PHE A 204 19.39 17.62 -11.63
CA PHE A 204 20.78 18.05 -11.37
C PHE A 204 21.58 18.31 -12.65
N ASP A 205 20.93 18.43 -13.81
CA ASP A 205 21.57 18.66 -15.10
C ASP A 205 22.43 19.93 -15.10
N GLU A 206 22.05 20.97 -14.35
CA GLU A 206 22.84 22.21 -14.19
C GLU A 206 23.97 22.08 -13.13
N MET A 207 23.79 21.21 -12.10
CA MET A 207 24.80 21.02 -11.04
C MET A 207 25.88 20.00 -11.42
N ILE A 208 25.53 19.00 -12.21
CA ILE A 208 26.49 18.05 -12.76
C ILE A 208 26.99 18.64 -14.09
N PRO A 209 28.23 19.06 -14.17
CA PRO A 209 28.74 19.67 -15.40
C PRO A 209 28.95 18.57 -16.46
N PHE A 210 27.83 17.99 -16.93
CA PHE A 210 27.85 16.95 -17.98
C PHE A 210 28.67 17.42 -19.18
N LYS A 211 28.54 18.71 -19.56
CA LYS A 211 29.35 19.31 -20.64
C LYS A 211 30.85 19.33 -20.36
N ARG A 212 31.30 19.36 -19.08
CA ARG A 212 32.73 19.27 -18.72
C ARG A 212 33.20 17.83 -18.60
N ILE A 213 32.36 16.94 -18.07
CA ILE A 213 32.67 15.51 -17.95
C ILE A 213 32.72 14.87 -19.34
N PHE A 214 31.91 15.37 -20.26
CA PHE A 214 31.79 14.86 -21.61
C PHE A 214 32.36 15.83 -22.67
N LYS A 215 33.26 16.74 -22.31
CA LYS A 215 33.84 17.71 -23.25
C LYS A 215 34.77 17.03 -24.30
N ASP A 216 35.31 15.86 -23.95
CA ASP A 216 36.05 15.00 -24.85
C ASP A 216 35.14 14.00 -25.59
N TYR A 217 33.89 14.38 -25.81
CA TYR A 217 32.81 13.52 -26.27
C TYR A 217 32.90 13.20 -27.76
N GLU A 218 33.56 14.06 -28.58
CA GLU A 218 33.73 13.82 -30.00
C GLU A 218 34.62 12.59 -30.25
N ASP A 219 35.68 12.42 -29.44
CA ASP A 219 36.54 11.22 -29.50
C ASP A 219 35.85 9.98 -28.88
N PHE A 220 34.89 10.19 -27.94
CA PHE A 220 34.11 9.10 -27.34
C PHE A 220 32.96 8.59 -28.23
N ILE A 221 32.42 9.43 -29.12
CA ILE A 221 31.38 9.00 -30.08
C ILE A 221 31.96 8.06 -31.12
N GLU A 222 33.24 8.22 -31.51
CA GLU A 222 33.92 7.28 -32.41
C GLU A 222 34.24 5.95 -31.72
N MET A 223 34.49 5.92 -30.39
CA MET A 223 34.74 4.68 -29.62
C MET A 223 33.46 4.00 -29.14
N GLY A 224 32.30 4.65 -29.32
CA GLY A 224 31.16 3.88 -29.34
C GLY A 224 29.99 4.06 -28.49
N THR A 225 28.91 4.10 -29.21
CA THR A 225 27.57 3.66 -28.76
C THR A 225 27.62 2.41 -27.87
N PHE A 226 28.61 1.51 -28.08
CA PHE A 226 28.83 0.31 -27.28
C PHE A 226 29.20 0.64 -25.81
N ILE A 227 30.17 1.54 -25.56
CA ILE A 227 30.60 1.89 -24.21
C ILE A 227 29.49 2.65 -23.45
N LEU A 228 28.80 3.56 -24.13
CA LEU A 228 27.66 4.27 -23.57
C LEU A 228 26.52 3.30 -23.21
N THR A 229 26.23 2.35 -24.08
CA THR A 229 25.24 1.31 -23.84
C THR A 229 25.64 0.42 -22.66
N LEU A 230 26.90 0.03 -22.57
CA LEU A 230 27.45 -0.76 -21.48
C LEU A 230 27.35 0.00 -20.14
N PHE A 231 27.70 1.28 -20.13
CA PHE A 231 27.61 2.13 -18.94
C PHE A 231 26.15 2.29 -18.49
N ALA A 232 25.23 2.53 -19.42
CA ALA A 232 23.80 2.60 -19.14
C ALA A 232 23.26 1.27 -18.58
N LEU A 233 23.73 0.14 -19.11
CA LEU A 233 23.35 -1.19 -18.63
C LEU A 233 23.86 -1.42 -17.19
N VAL A 234 25.10 -1.06 -16.88
CA VAL A 234 25.69 -1.17 -15.54
C VAL A 234 24.96 -0.26 -14.56
N ALA A 235 24.65 0.97 -14.93
CA ALA A 235 23.87 1.89 -14.12
C ALA A 235 22.47 1.35 -13.82
N LEU A 236 21.81 0.81 -14.84
CA LEU A 236 20.48 0.18 -14.70
C LEU A 236 20.54 -1.06 -13.78
N LEU A 237 21.59 -1.86 -13.90
CA LEU A 237 21.82 -3.01 -13.02
C LEU A 237 22.07 -2.57 -11.56
N ALA A 238 22.86 -1.53 -11.36
CA ALA A 238 23.10 -0.97 -10.02
C ALA A 238 21.80 -0.47 -9.38
N VAL A 239 20.98 0.28 -10.12
CA VAL A 239 19.65 0.73 -9.67
C VAL A 239 18.76 -0.46 -9.33
N TYR A 240 18.76 -1.51 -10.16
CA TYR A 240 18.00 -2.74 -9.90
C TYR A 240 18.43 -3.43 -8.61
N VAL A 241 19.75 -3.56 -8.39
CA VAL A 241 20.30 -4.17 -7.17
C VAL A 241 19.94 -3.36 -5.93
N LEU A 242 20.07 -2.03 -5.98
CA LEU A 242 19.71 -1.13 -4.87
C LEU A 242 18.19 -1.21 -4.56
N ALA A 243 17.34 -1.23 -5.58
CA ALA A 243 15.90 -1.39 -5.42
C ALA A 243 15.55 -2.74 -4.77
N THR A 244 16.18 -3.81 -5.23
CA THR A 244 16.00 -5.15 -4.68
C THR A 244 16.45 -5.22 -3.22
N LEU A 245 17.62 -4.67 -2.90
CA LEU A 245 18.18 -4.64 -1.55
C LEU A 245 17.27 -3.83 -0.60
N SER A 246 16.79 -2.66 -1.04
CA SER A 246 15.85 -1.84 -0.27
C SER A 246 14.59 -2.63 0.09
N MET A 247 14.05 -3.40 -0.86
CA MET A 247 12.87 -4.20 -0.65
C MET A 247 13.13 -5.39 0.28
N VAL A 248 14.29 -6.03 0.16
CA VAL A 248 14.74 -7.10 1.09
C VAL A 248 14.83 -6.57 2.51
N ILE A 249 15.43 -5.41 2.72
CA ILE A 249 15.55 -4.76 4.04
C ILE A 249 14.16 -4.44 4.62
N LYS A 250 13.26 -3.91 3.79
CA LYS A 250 11.90 -3.51 4.21
C LYS A 250 11.02 -4.69 4.62
N TYR A 251 11.14 -5.83 3.95
CA TYR A 251 10.33 -7.03 4.20
C TYR A 251 11.09 -8.16 4.90
N ALA A 252 12.29 -7.91 5.40
CA ALA A 252 13.07 -8.87 6.18
C ALA A 252 12.26 -9.36 7.39
N SER A 253 12.51 -10.60 7.80
CA SER A 253 11.86 -11.24 8.96
C SER A 253 10.33 -11.18 8.93
N PHE A 254 9.75 -11.28 7.73
CA PHE A 254 8.30 -11.23 7.56
C PHE A 254 7.65 -12.46 8.21
N THR A 255 6.76 -12.20 9.18
CA THR A 255 6.01 -13.23 9.90
C THR A 255 4.55 -12.86 10.03
N VAL A 256 3.67 -13.84 9.91
CA VAL A 256 2.24 -13.73 10.16
C VAL A 256 1.88 -14.68 11.29
N ILE A 257 1.32 -14.15 12.34
CA ILE A 257 0.82 -14.88 13.50
C ILE A 257 -0.69 -14.69 13.52
N LYS A 258 -1.42 -15.79 13.69
CA LYS A 258 -2.86 -15.76 13.91
C LYS A 258 -3.13 -16.04 15.38
N THR A 259 -3.95 -15.20 15.98
CA THR A 259 -4.64 -15.41 17.26
C THR A 259 -6.14 -15.61 16.94
N ASP A 260 -6.94 -16.02 17.90
CA ASP A 260 -8.36 -16.31 17.66
C ASP A 260 -9.13 -15.10 17.09
N GLU A 261 -8.81 -13.89 17.53
CA GLU A 261 -9.49 -12.65 17.11
C GLU A 261 -8.68 -11.75 16.17
N GLU A 262 -7.35 -11.91 16.10
CA GLU A 262 -6.45 -10.96 15.45
C GLU A 262 -5.39 -11.63 14.57
N ILE A 263 -4.95 -10.90 13.57
CA ILE A 263 -3.79 -11.23 12.75
C ILE A 263 -2.69 -10.23 13.04
N VAL A 264 -1.52 -10.73 13.47
CA VAL A 264 -0.34 -9.91 13.72
C VAL A 264 0.68 -10.13 12.62
N ILE A 265 1.03 -9.06 11.92
CA ILE A 265 2.02 -9.07 10.84
C ILE A 265 3.24 -8.29 11.30
N SER A 266 4.40 -8.96 11.33
CA SER A 266 5.67 -8.34 11.70
C SER A 266 6.64 -8.40 10.52
N ARG A 267 7.36 -7.29 10.27
CA ARG A 267 8.33 -7.18 9.16
C ARG A 267 9.37 -6.10 9.41
N GLY A 268 10.47 -6.16 8.67
CA GLY A 268 11.50 -5.13 8.58
C GLY A 268 12.79 -5.44 9.35
N LEU A 269 13.92 -5.05 8.77
CA LEU A 269 15.25 -5.18 9.36
C LEU A 269 15.69 -3.91 10.07
N LEU A 270 15.65 -2.78 9.36
CA LEU A 270 16.05 -1.47 9.89
C LEU A 270 14.91 -0.84 10.68
N GLU A 271 13.71 -0.82 10.12
CA GLU A 271 12.48 -0.39 10.78
C GLU A 271 11.61 -1.63 11.00
N LYS A 272 11.50 -2.09 12.24
CA LYS A 272 10.56 -3.16 12.59
C LYS A 272 9.17 -2.60 12.73
N ARG A 273 8.23 -3.16 11.97
CA ARG A 273 6.79 -2.84 12.06
C ARG A 273 6.02 -4.06 12.51
N ARG A 274 5.14 -3.86 13.47
CA ARG A 274 4.17 -4.84 13.95
C ARG A 274 2.78 -4.25 13.82
N LEU A 275 1.99 -4.82 12.94
CA LEU A 275 0.63 -4.41 12.66
C LEU A 275 -0.33 -5.47 13.17
N THR A 276 -1.26 -5.08 14.02
CA THR A 276 -2.32 -5.93 14.58
C THR A 276 -3.66 -5.59 13.91
N ILE A 277 -4.33 -6.58 13.32
CA ILE A 277 -5.57 -6.43 12.57
C ILE A 277 -6.62 -7.36 13.14
N PRO A 278 -7.73 -6.85 13.68
CA PRO A 278 -8.86 -7.68 14.09
C PRO A 278 -9.51 -8.37 12.89
N ILE A 279 -9.76 -9.68 12.98
CA ILE A 279 -10.28 -10.52 11.89
C ILE A 279 -11.64 -10.00 11.42
N HIS A 280 -12.51 -9.57 12.35
CA HIS A 280 -13.84 -9.04 12.03
C HIS A 280 -13.83 -7.72 11.22
N LYS A 281 -12.70 -7.01 11.15
CA LYS A 281 -12.52 -5.78 10.34
C LYS A 281 -12.10 -6.05 8.90
N ILE A 282 -11.78 -7.30 8.57
CA ILE A 282 -11.39 -7.68 7.21
C ILE A 282 -12.61 -7.63 6.30
N GLN A 283 -12.44 -6.95 5.17
CA GLN A 283 -13.50 -6.71 4.20
C GLN A 283 -13.37 -7.62 2.97
N GLY A 284 -12.16 -8.02 2.64
CA GLY A 284 -11.87 -8.88 1.49
C GLY A 284 -10.41 -9.26 1.38
N ILE A 285 -10.15 -10.17 0.45
CA ILE A 285 -8.80 -10.62 0.10
C ILE A 285 -8.54 -10.27 -1.36
N ARG A 286 -7.37 -9.73 -1.64
CA ARG A 286 -6.91 -9.46 -3.01
C ARG A 286 -5.67 -10.25 -3.33
N ILE A 287 -5.77 -11.09 -4.33
CA ILE A 287 -4.67 -11.89 -4.88
C ILE A 287 -4.11 -11.14 -6.09
N MET A 288 -2.80 -10.91 -6.12
CA MET A 288 -2.11 -10.20 -7.20
C MET A 288 -1.04 -11.07 -7.84
N GLU A 289 -1.13 -11.23 -9.14
CA GLU A 289 -0.18 -11.97 -9.98
C GLU A 289 0.42 -11.03 -11.04
N ASN A 290 1.68 -10.64 -10.87
CA ASN A 290 2.41 -9.84 -11.86
C ASN A 290 2.74 -10.67 -13.11
N LEU A 291 3.20 -10.00 -14.18
CA LEU A 291 3.63 -10.67 -15.42
C LEU A 291 4.70 -11.74 -15.20
N ILE A 292 5.66 -11.45 -14.32
CA ILE A 292 6.76 -12.37 -14.00
C ILE A 292 6.30 -13.47 -13.04
N ARG A 293 5.45 -13.15 -12.06
CA ARG A 293 4.99 -14.10 -11.03
C ARG A 293 4.00 -15.12 -11.55
N LYS A 294 3.12 -14.72 -12.46
CA LYS A 294 2.08 -15.61 -13.00
C LYS A 294 2.63 -16.87 -13.67
N PRO A 295 3.59 -16.80 -14.63
CA PRO A 295 4.18 -17.99 -15.24
C PRO A 295 4.96 -18.85 -14.25
N LEU A 296 5.52 -18.26 -13.19
CA LEU A 296 6.22 -18.98 -12.12
C LEU A 296 5.26 -19.61 -11.08
N GLY A 297 3.96 -19.44 -11.25
CA GLY A 297 2.95 -19.92 -10.30
C GLY A 297 3.04 -19.25 -8.92
N LEU A 298 3.47 -17.99 -8.88
CA LEU A 298 3.65 -17.19 -7.68
C LEU A 298 2.61 -16.07 -7.59
N ALA A 299 2.15 -15.79 -6.37
CA ALA A 299 1.19 -14.71 -6.11
C ALA A 299 1.56 -13.94 -4.83
N THR A 300 1.01 -12.74 -4.71
CA THR A 300 0.99 -11.93 -3.49
C THR A 300 -0.45 -11.83 -3.00
N VAL A 301 -0.65 -11.93 -1.70
CA VAL A 301 -1.96 -11.79 -1.08
C VAL A 301 -2.00 -10.54 -0.22
N TYR A 302 -3.04 -9.75 -0.40
CA TYR A 302 -3.35 -8.58 0.40
C TYR A 302 -4.66 -8.76 1.13
N ILE A 303 -4.74 -8.20 2.33
CA ILE A 303 -5.97 -8.04 3.08
C ILE A 303 -6.48 -6.61 2.84
N GLU A 304 -7.75 -6.49 2.49
CA GLU A 304 -8.47 -5.23 2.46
C GLU A 304 -9.25 -5.12 3.78
N TYR A 305 -8.97 -4.11 4.58
CA TYR A 305 -9.60 -3.93 5.88
C TYR A 305 -10.16 -2.52 6.05
N ALA A 306 -11.09 -2.34 6.99
CA ALA A 306 -11.85 -1.09 7.13
C ALA A 306 -11.13 0.01 7.94
N GLY A 307 -9.85 -0.16 8.25
CA GLY A 307 -9.00 0.83 8.92
C GLY A 307 -7.88 1.32 7.99
N GLY A 308 -7.08 2.25 8.45
CA GLY A 308 -5.93 2.79 7.73
C GLY A 308 -5.97 4.31 7.58
N SER A 309 -4.81 4.97 7.66
CA SER A 309 -4.67 6.40 7.51
C SER A 309 -4.06 6.80 6.17
N MET A 310 -4.34 8.01 5.68
CA MET A 310 -3.73 8.56 4.45
C MET A 310 -2.22 8.82 4.59
N GLU A 311 -1.75 9.08 5.80
CA GLU A 311 -0.32 9.30 6.05
C GLU A 311 0.51 8.05 5.76
N ASP A 312 -0.08 6.88 5.98
CA ASP A 312 0.56 5.59 5.77
C ASP A 312 -0.06 4.90 4.56
N LYS A 313 0.41 5.23 3.34
CA LYS A 313 -0.05 4.58 2.10
C LYS A 313 0.06 3.04 2.14
N GLU A 314 0.88 2.51 3.04
CA GLU A 314 1.03 1.08 3.26
C GLU A 314 -0.09 0.47 4.09
N SER A 315 -0.75 1.27 4.93
CA SER A 315 -1.90 0.84 5.72
C SER A 315 -3.16 0.62 4.87
N LEU A 316 -3.20 1.19 3.67
CA LEU A 316 -4.33 1.05 2.76
C LEU A 316 -4.43 -0.34 2.11
N SER A 317 -3.35 -1.10 2.05
CA SER A 317 -3.30 -2.45 1.46
C SER A 317 -2.26 -3.29 2.19
N ILE A 318 -2.71 -4.07 3.17
CA ILE A 318 -1.82 -4.86 4.00
C ILE A 318 -1.48 -6.16 3.30
N MET A 319 -0.19 -6.41 3.14
CA MET A 319 0.33 -7.61 2.54
C MET A 319 0.27 -8.76 3.56
N LEU A 320 -0.57 -9.77 3.29
CA LEU A 320 -0.68 -10.98 4.13
C LEU A 320 0.41 -11.98 3.78
N PHE A 321 0.57 -12.28 2.49
CA PHE A 321 1.63 -13.15 1.98
C PHE A 321 2.40 -12.42 0.89
N PRO A 322 3.63 -12.01 1.14
CA PRO A 322 4.46 -11.28 0.16
C PRO A 322 4.75 -12.09 -1.10
N LEU A 323 5.05 -13.38 -0.93
CA LEU A 323 5.25 -14.32 -2.01
C LEU A 323 4.81 -15.72 -1.58
N ILE A 324 3.83 -16.26 -2.29
CA ILE A 324 3.32 -17.62 -2.05
C ILE A 324 3.14 -18.37 -3.36
N ARG A 325 3.40 -19.69 -3.36
CA ARG A 325 3.09 -20.55 -4.49
C ARG A 325 1.58 -20.77 -4.58
N LYS A 326 1.03 -20.64 -5.78
CA LYS A 326 -0.41 -20.78 -6.03
C LYS A 326 -0.98 -22.11 -5.51
N LYS A 327 -0.20 -23.20 -5.59
CA LYS A 327 -0.58 -24.52 -5.05
C LYS A 327 -0.87 -24.53 -3.55
N HIS A 328 -0.22 -23.66 -2.78
CA HIS A 328 -0.37 -23.57 -1.32
C HIS A 328 -1.25 -22.39 -0.88
N LEU A 329 -1.67 -21.57 -1.85
CA LEU A 329 -2.39 -20.34 -1.59
C LEU A 329 -3.68 -20.59 -0.81
N GLN A 330 -4.55 -21.43 -1.35
CA GLN A 330 -5.85 -21.75 -0.77
C GLN A 330 -5.72 -22.32 0.65
N LYS A 331 -4.86 -23.33 0.82
CA LYS A 331 -4.62 -23.94 2.13
C LYS A 331 -4.17 -22.91 3.17
N LYS A 332 -3.28 -21.96 2.78
CA LYS A 332 -2.78 -20.94 3.70
C LYS A 332 -3.79 -19.81 3.98
N ILE A 333 -4.65 -19.50 3.03
CA ILE A 333 -5.77 -18.55 3.27
C ILE A 333 -6.75 -19.19 4.26
N LEU A 334 -7.14 -20.45 4.06
CA LEU A 334 -8.07 -21.17 4.94
C LEU A 334 -7.57 -21.30 6.38
N GLU A 335 -6.26 -21.51 6.55
CA GLU A 335 -5.63 -21.59 7.87
C GLU A 335 -5.81 -20.29 8.68
N ILE A 336 -5.82 -19.13 8.01
CA ILE A 336 -5.98 -17.83 8.65
C ILE A 336 -7.44 -17.38 8.65
N LEU A 337 -8.10 -17.47 7.50
CA LEU A 337 -9.43 -16.94 7.24
C LEU A 337 -10.34 -18.03 6.62
N PRO A 338 -10.93 -18.92 7.43
CA PRO A 338 -11.74 -20.03 6.93
C PRO A 338 -12.95 -19.61 6.12
N VAL A 339 -13.46 -18.41 6.40
CA VAL A 339 -14.63 -17.84 5.70
C VAL A 339 -14.37 -17.57 4.21
N TYR A 340 -13.09 -17.48 3.78
CA TYR A 340 -12.68 -17.25 2.39
C TYR A 340 -12.32 -18.54 1.67
N GLU A 341 -13.05 -19.61 1.94
CA GLU A 341 -12.93 -20.88 1.21
C GLU A 341 -13.44 -20.72 -0.21
N THR A 342 -12.56 -20.95 -1.18
CA THR A 342 -12.88 -20.83 -2.61
C THR A 342 -12.18 -21.94 -3.35
N ASP A 343 -12.93 -22.84 -3.93
CA ASP A 343 -12.41 -23.97 -4.73
C ASP A 343 -12.89 -23.91 -6.18
N THR A 344 -13.66 -22.87 -6.51
CA THR A 344 -14.39 -22.79 -7.76
C THR A 344 -13.54 -22.24 -8.90
N GLU A 345 -13.64 -22.87 -10.06
CA GLU A 345 -13.13 -22.31 -11.32
C GLU A 345 -13.89 -21.03 -11.66
N MET A 346 -13.14 -20.02 -12.08
CA MET A 346 -13.75 -18.76 -12.51
C MET A 346 -14.48 -18.91 -13.83
N THR A 347 -15.69 -18.40 -13.91
CA THR A 347 -16.46 -18.26 -15.15
C THR A 347 -15.74 -17.26 -16.07
N PRO A 348 -15.20 -17.69 -17.22
CA PRO A 348 -14.52 -16.80 -18.14
C PRO A 348 -15.50 -15.88 -18.84
N ILE A 349 -15.04 -14.72 -19.30
CA ILE A 349 -15.83 -13.82 -20.14
C ILE A 349 -16.03 -14.43 -21.55
N PRO A 350 -17.13 -14.12 -22.26
CA PRO A 350 -17.47 -14.72 -23.53
C PRO A 350 -16.46 -14.36 -24.64
N LYS A 351 -16.23 -15.27 -25.60
CA LYS A 351 -15.28 -15.07 -26.70
C LYS A 351 -15.54 -13.79 -27.53
N ARG A 352 -16.80 -13.38 -27.67
CA ARG A 352 -17.20 -12.14 -28.36
C ARG A 352 -16.68 -10.86 -27.70
N ALA A 353 -16.26 -10.92 -26.42
CA ALA A 353 -15.64 -9.81 -25.72
C ALA A 353 -14.19 -9.53 -26.17
N LEU A 354 -13.45 -10.53 -26.70
CA LEU A 354 -12.06 -10.37 -27.12
C LEU A 354 -11.87 -9.24 -28.14
N SER A 355 -12.76 -9.16 -29.15
CA SER A 355 -12.69 -8.08 -30.14
C SER A 355 -12.75 -6.69 -29.53
N ARG A 356 -13.47 -6.54 -28.41
CA ARG A 356 -13.61 -5.27 -27.70
C ARG A 356 -12.35 -4.92 -26.90
N TYR A 357 -11.72 -5.92 -26.28
CA TYR A 357 -10.43 -5.73 -25.58
C TYR A 357 -9.36 -5.24 -26.56
N VAL A 358 -9.32 -5.82 -27.76
CA VAL A 358 -8.41 -5.40 -28.84
C VAL A 358 -8.78 -3.99 -29.34
N PHE A 359 -10.06 -3.74 -29.65
CA PHE A 359 -10.50 -2.43 -30.15
C PHE A 359 -10.17 -1.28 -29.19
N ARG A 360 -10.37 -1.47 -27.88
CA ARG A 360 -9.99 -0.47 -26.87
C ARG A 360 -8.50 -0.12 -26.91
N LYS A 361 -7.62 -1.08 -27.23
CA LYS A 361 -6.18 -0.82 -27.36
C LYS A 361 -5.88 -0.01 -28.60
N PHE A 362 -6.50 -0.34 -29.70
CA PHE A 362 -6.33 0.41 -30.95
C PHE A 362 -6.78 1.86 -30.83
N LEU A 363 -7.85 2.14 -30.08
CA LEU A 363 -8.35 3.49 -29.88
C LEU A 363 -7.29 4.42 -29.26
N TYR A 364 -6.47 3.91 -28.35
CA TYR A 364 -5.36 4.69 -27.76
C TYR A 364 -4.07 4.60 -28.59
N LEU A 365 -3.82 3.49 -29.27
CA LEU A 365 -2.56 3.24 -29.96
C LEU A 365 -2.48 3.98 -31.29
N ILE A 366 -3.58 4.10 -32.04
CA ILE A 366 -3.60 4.76 -33.37
C ILE A 366 -3.09 6.21 -33.28
N PRO A 367 -3.61 7.10 -32.39
CA PRO A 367 -3.10 8.46 -32.30
C PRO A 367 -1.64 8.50 -31.84
N ILE A 368 -1.20 7.59 -30.97
CA ILE A 368 0.19 7.52 -30.53
C ILE A 368 1.11 7.15 -31.68
N ILE A 369 0.78 6.10 -32.45
CA ILE A 369 1.55 5.70 -33.65
C ILE A 369 1.57 6.84 -34.67
N GLY A 370 0.42 7.47 -34.91
CA GLY A 370 0.33 8.60 -35.83
C GLY A 370 1.27 9.74 -35.46
N ALA A 371 1.29 10.11 -34.19
CA ALA A 371 2.18 11.14 -33.66
C ALA A 371 3.66 10.73 -33.79
N LEU A 372 4.01 9.51 -33.40
CA LEU A 372 5.39 9.01 -33.50
C LEU A 372 5.89 8.96 -34.95
N VAL A 373 5.07 8.51 -35.90
CA VAL A 373 5.40 8.50 -37.32
C VAL A 373 5.55 9.91 -37.86
N TRP A 374 4.73 10.87 -37.38
CA TRP A 374 4.80 12.26 -37.83
C TRP A 374 6.06 12.99 -37.33
N PHE A 375 6.35 12.89 -36.03
CA PHE A 375 7.41 13.67 -35.39
C PHE A 375 8.81 13.05 -35.53
N PHE A 376 8.91 11.71 -35.66
CA PHE A 376 10.18 10.98 -35.58
C PHE A 376 10.52 10.20 -36.85
N ARG A 377 10.24 10.74 -38.04
CA ARG A 377 10.63 10.09 -39.29
C ARG A 377 12.16 10.02 -39.43
N PRO A 378 12.73 8.88 -39.91
CA PRO A 378 12.10 7.61 -40.29
C PRO A 378 11.87 6.64 -39.14
N TRP A 379 12.44 6.88 -37.96
CA TRP A 379 12.39 5.99 -36.77
C TRP A 379 10.98 5.76 -36.22
N GLY A 380 10.06 6.67 -36.46
CA GLY A 380 8.67 6.57 -36.05
C GLY A 380 7.95 5.32 -36.58
N TYR A 381 8.40 4.75 -37.73
CA TYR A 381 7.83 3.50 -38.26
C TYR A 381 8.05 2.29 -37.34
N LEU A 382 9.07 2.30 -36.47
CA LEU A 382 9.26 1.26 -35.45
C LEU A 382 8.08 1.17 -34.47
N SER A 383 7.29 2.23 -34.34
CA SER A 383 6.08 2.23 -33.47
C SER A 383 5.03 1.20 -33.92
N PHE A 384 5.04 0.73 -35.18
CA PHE A 384 4.16 -0.36 -35.61
C PHE A 384 4.41 -1.68 -34.87
N LEU A 385 5.59 -1.89 -34.27
CA LEU A 385 5.86 -3.02 -33.39
C LEU A 385 5.01 -3.01 -32.09
N LEU A 386 4.43 -1.86 -31.74
CA LEU A 386 3.49 -1.76 -30.61
C LEU A 386 2.15 -2.44 -30.91
N VAL A 387 1.79 -2.65 -32.19
CA VAL A 387 0.52 -3.27 -32.59
C VAL A 387 0.43 -4.73 -32.12
N PRO A 388 1.35 -5.63 -32.48
CA PRO A 388 1.30 -7.01 -31.97
C PRO A 388 1.43 -7.08 -30.46
N LEU A 389 2.19 -6.20 -29.81
CA LEU A 389 2.31 -6.11 -28.37
C LEU A 389 0.96 -5.73 -27.73
N ALA A 390 0.23 -4.77 -28.32
CA ALA A 390 -1.09 -4.36 -27.83
C ALA A 390 -2.16 -5.46 -27.97
N ILE A 391 -2.12 -6.22 -29.09
CA ILE A 391 -3.00 -7.37 -29.31
C ILE A 391 -2.71 -8.46 -28.28
N PHE A 392 -1.43 -8.80 -28.07
CA PHE A 392 -1.02 -9.76 -27.05
C PHE A 392 -1.48 -9.32 -25.63
N TRP A 393 -1.31 -8.03 -25.33
CA TRP A 393 -1.76 -7.48 -24.06
C TRP A 393 -3.28 -7.54 -23.88
N ALA A 394 -4.04 -7.21 -24.92
CA ALA A 394 -5.49 -7.32 -24.93
C ALA A 394 -5.95 -8.77 -24.70
N TYR A 395 -5.27 -9.74 -25.34
CA TYR A 395 -5.53 -11.16 -25.14
C TYR A 395 -5.25 -11.60 -23.71
N MET A 396 -4.14 -11.15 -23.11
CA MET A 396 -3.82 -11.43 -21.70
C MET A 396 -4.88 -10.86 -20.76
N GLN A 397 -5.36 -9.64 -21.02
CA GLN A 397 -6.44 -9.02 -20.23
C GLN A 397 -7.75 -9.80 -20.36
N TYR A 398 -8.12 -10.20 -21.57
CA TYR A 398 -9.27 -11.03 -21.83
C TYR A 398 -9.20 -12.36 -21.09
N ARG A 399 -8.08 -13.09 -21.21
CA ARG A 399 -7.89 -14.41 -20.59
C ARG A 399 -7.93 -14.39 -19.07
N ASP A 400 -7.50 -13.29 -18.45
CA ASP A 400 -7.43 -13.14 -17.00
C ASP A 400 -8.69 -12.55 -16.37
N SER A 401 -9.64 -12.13 -17.20
CA SER A 401 -10.92 -11.60 -16.74
C SER A 401 -11.93 -12.71 -16.52
N GLY A 402 -12.63 -12.65 -15.40
CA GLY A 402 -13.65 -13.63 -15.05
C GLY A 402 -14.30 -13.29 -13.72
N TRP A 403 -15.34 -14.02 -13.38
CA TRP A 403 -16.07 -13.85 -12.14
C TRP A 403 -16.51 -15.22 -11.59
N SER A 404 -16.82 -15.29 -10.31
CA SER A 404 -17.45 -16.46 -9.70
C SER A 404 -18.24 -16.05 -8.46
N ILE A 405 -19.29 -16.82 -8.16
CA ILE A 405 -20.03 -16.75 -6.90
C ILE A 405 -19.91 -18.10 -6.23
N GLU A 406 -19.50 -18.09 -4.97
CA GLU A 406 -19.38 -19.29 -4.16
C GLU A 406 -19.99 -19.05 -2.78
N GLY A 407 -21.18 -19.62 -2.55
CA GLY A 407 -21.92 -19.37 -1.33
C GLY A 407 -22.14 -17.88 -1.05
N ASN A 408 -21.44 -17.35 -0.06
CA ASN A 408 -21.53 -15.95 0.36
C ASN A 408 -20.37 -15.09 -0.17
N LEU A 409 -19.56 -15.60 -1.09
CA LEU A 409 -18.40 -14.94 -1.67
C LEU A 409 -18.63 -14.56 -3.13
N LEU A 410 -18.17 -13.35 -3.50
CA LEU A 410 -18.08 -12.87 -4.88
C LEU A 410 -16.60 -12.72 -5.23
N LEU A 411 -16.18 -13.37 -6.30
CA LEU A 411 -14.84 -13.29 -6.86
C LEU A 411 -14.89 -12.51 -8.18
N LEU A 412 -14.08 -11.46 -8.28
CA LEU A 412 -13.91 -10.70 -9.51
C LEU A 412 -12.43 -10.68 -9.89
N SER A 413 -12.11 -11.17 -11.08
CA SER A 413 -10.75 -11.18 -11.62
C SER A 413 -10.62 -10.30 -12.84
N SER A 414 -9.60 -9.47 -12.88
CA SER A 414 -9.26 -8.66 -14.04
C SER A 414 -7.77 -8.36 -14.08
N ARG A 415 -7.28 -7.93 -15.25
CA ARG A 415 -5.89 -7.52 -15.45
C ARG A 415 -5.84 -6.10 -15.98
N PHE A 416 -5.09 -5.24 -15.30
CA PHE A 416 -4.60 -4.00 -15.89
C PHE A 416 -3.12 -4.19 -16.30
N PHE A 417 -2.17 -4.10 -15.39
CA PHE A 417 -0.79 -4.58 -15.55
C PHE A 417 -0.61 -5.96 -14.89
N SER A 418 -1.08 -6.11 -13.68
CA SER A 418 -1.09 -7.36 -12.93
C SER A 418 -2.49 -7.94 -12.91
N LYS A 419 -2.61 -9.26 -12.95
CA LYS A 419 -3.88 -9.92 -12.67
C LYS A 419 -4.23 -9.69 -11.20
N GLN A 420 -5.43 -9.21 -10.92
CA GLN A 420 -5.96 -9.00 -9.59
C GLN A 420 -7.27 -9.77 -9.46
N THR A 421 -7.33 -10.63 -8.45
CA THR A 421 -8.55 -11.33 -8.07
C THR A 421 -8.97 -10.81 -6.70
N LEU A 422 -10.14 -10.17 -6.64
CA LEU A 422 -10.71 -9.65 -5.41
C LEU A 422 -11.81 -10.61 -4.93
N ILE A 423 -11.68 -11.11 -3.71
CA ILE A 423 -12.60 -12.02 -3.05
C ILE A 423 -13.33 -11.22 -1.97
N MET A 424 -14.64 -11.13 -2.06
CA MET A 424 -15.47 -10.28 -1.23
C MET A 424 -16.62 -11.08 -0.61
N GLN A 425 -16.88 -10.91 0.68
CA GLN A 425 -18.07 -11.41 1.31
C GLN A 425 -19.28 -10.54 0.96
N ARG A 426 -20.44 -11.15 0.71
CA ARG A 426 -21.70 -10.45 0.40
C ARG A 426 -22.04 -9.35 1.42
N SER A 427 -21.87 -9.64 2.71
CA SER A 427 -22.12 -8.71 3.82
C SER A 427 -21.17 -7.51 3.87
N ARG A 428 -20.01 -7.60 3.20
CA ARG A 428 -18.98 -6.55 3.18
C ARG A 428 -19.00 -5.70 1.91
N ILE A 429 -19.77 -6.09 0.92
CA ILE A 429 -19.94 -5.33 -0.32
C ILE A 429 -20.78 -4.08 -0.05
N GLN A 430 -20.23 -2.92 -0.34
CA GLN A 430 -20.91 -1.63 -0.16
C GLN A 430 -21.83 -1.30 -1.33
N SER A 431 -21.36 -1.59 -2.55
CA SER A 431 -22.15 -1.35 -3.75
C SER A 431 -21.77 -2.30 -4.87
N ILE A 432 -22.75 -2.68 -5.67
CA ILE A 432 -22.56 -3.33 -6.98
C ILE A 432 -23.12 -2.41 -8.04
N THR A 433 -22.29 -2.05 -9.00
CA THR A 433 -22.66 -1.19 -10.12
C THR A 433 -22.64 -1.98 -11.41
N TYR A 434 -23.73 -1.95 -12.12
CA TYR A 434 -23.89 -2.51 -13.45
C TYR A 434 -23.87 -1.36 -14.47
N LYS A 435 -22.96 -1.42 -15.45
CA LYS A 435 -22.86 -0.42 -16.51
C LYS A 435 -22.92 -1.10 -17.86
N LYS A 436 -23.71 -0.51 -18.77
CA LYS A 436 -23.86 -1.00 -20.12
C LYS A 436 -23.71 0.17 -21.11
N SER A 437 -22.67 0.15 -21.90
CA SER A 437 -22.47 1.14 -22.95
C SER A 437 -23.27 0.76 -24.21
N TRP A 438 -23.52 1.71 -25.10
CA TRP A 438 -24.22 1.46 -26.35
C TRP A 438 -23.58 0.32 -27.18
N PHE A 439 -22.27 0.26 -27.23
CA PHE A 439 -21.56 -0.84 -27.91
C PHE A 439 -21.67 -2.19 -27.18
N GLN A 440 -21.82 -2.19 -25.87
CA GLN A 440 -22.03 -3.41 -25.08
C GLN A 440 -23.45 -3.92 -25.28
N ASN A 441 -24.42 -3.02 -25.38
CA ASN A 441 -25.81 -3.37 -25.58
C ASN A 441 -26.01 -4.19 -26.86
N ARG A 442 -25.34 -3.82 -27.96
CA ARG A 442 -25.42 -4.57 -29.22
C ARG A 442 -24.88 -5.99 -29.16
N LYS A 443 -24.05 -6.32 -28.18
CA LYS A 443 -23.42 -7.64 -28.00
C LYS A 443 -23.88 -8.34 -26.71
N GLU A 444 -24.92 -7.84 -26.05
CA GLU A 444 -25.43 -8.37 -24.79
C GLU A 444 -24.34 -8.52 -23.71
N LEU A 445 -23.45 -7.54 -23.65
CA LEU A 445 -22.38 -7.46 -22.70
C LEU A 445 -22.58 -6.32 -21.73
N ALA A 446 -21.99 -6.43 -20.54
CA ALA A 446 -22.01 -5.39 -19.55
C ALA A 446 -20.71 -5.37 -18.73
N THR A 447 -20.52 -4.31 -17.98
CA THR A 447 -19.41 -4.18 -17.02
C THR A 447 -19.99 -4.24 -15.62
N ILE A 448 -19.46 -5.15 -14.80
CA ILE A 448 -19.81 -5.24 -13.40
C ILE A 448 -18.66 -4.68 -12.55
N THR A 449 -19.04 -3.95 -11.52
CA THR A 449 -18.13 -3.35 -10.55
C THR A 449 -18.69 -3.56 -9.16
N ALA A 450 -17.88 -4.13 -8.26
CA ALA A 450 -18.24 -4.27 -6.86
C ALA A 450 -17.22 -3.54 -6.00
N SER A 451 -17.68 -2.85 -4.96
CA SER A 451 -16.82 -2.10 -4.05
C SER A 451 -16.94 -2.59 -2.62
N ILE A 452 -15.81 -2.66 -1.94
CA ILE A 452 -15.69 -2.91 -0.51
C ILE A 452 -14.94 -1.76 0.16
N LYS A 453 -15.14 -1.57 1.45
CA LYS A 453 -14.38 -0.59 2.21
C LYS A 453 -12.91 -1.04 2.32
N SER A 454 -11.98 -0.14 2.04
CA SER A 454 -10.54 -0.39 2.21
C SER A 454 -9.87 0.88 2.69
N GLY A 455 -9.50 0.90 3.94
CA GLY A 455 -9.01 2.11 4.60
C GLY A 455 -10.03 3.25 4.52
N ILE A 456 -9.58 4.41 4.09
CA ILE A 456 -10.41 5.62 3.89
C ILE A 456 -11.15 5.58 2.54
N THR A 457 -10.62 4.82 1.59
CA THR A 457 -11.15 4.69 0.24
C THR A 457 -11.98 3.40 0.09
N SER A 458 -12.53 3.17 -1.07
CA SER A 458 -13.10 1.88 -1.44
C SER A 458 -12.17 1.13 -2.38
N ARG A 459 -12.04 -0.18 -2.17
CA ARG A 459 -11.41 -1.06 -3.14
C ARG A 459 -12.47 -1.56 -4.12
N VAL A 460 -12.18 -1.42 -5.40
CA VAL A 460 -13.10 -1.74 -6.48
C VAL A 460 -12.57 -2.95 -7.25
N GLY A 461 -13.40 -3.99 -7.32
CA GLY A 461 -13.24 -5.09 -8.27
C GLY A 461 -14.10 -4.81 -9.51
N MET A 462 -13.52 -4.92 -10.69
CA MET A 462 -14.22 -4.66 -11.96
C MET A 462 -13.93 -5.75 -12.98
N VAL A 463 -14.97 -6.25 -13.61
CA VAL A 463 -14.88 -7.11 -14.80
C VAL A 463 -15.69 -6.49 -15.92
N ALA A 464 -15.00 -6.22 -17.03
CA ALA A 464 -15.62 -5.62 -18.20
C ALA A 464 -16.04 -6.70 -19.20
N ASP A 465 -17.12 -6.39 -19.94
CA ASP A 465 -17.63 -7.23 -21.03
C ASP A 465 -18.03 -8.66 -20.60
N VAL A 466 -18.64 -8.78 -19.43
CA VAL A 466 -19.32 -9.98 -18.91
C VAL A 466 -20.64 -10.14 -19.65
N GLU A 467 -21.18 -11.35 -19.76
CA GLU A 467 -22.53 -11.56 -20.29
C GLU A 467 -23.59 -10.85 -19.44
N GLU A 468 -24.58 -10.27 -20.07
CA GLU A 468 -25.65 -9.56 -19.37
C GLU A 468 -26.40 -10.49 -18.40
N LYS A 469 -26.62 -11.75 -18.81
CA LYS A 469 -27.25 -12.78 -17.96
C LYS A 469 -26.46 -13.02 -16.68
N ASP A 470 -25.14 -13.09 -16.77
CA ASP A 470 -24.26 -13.29 -15.62
C ASP A 470 -24.30 -12.08 -14.67
N CYS A 471 -24.35 -10.88 -15.20
CA CYS A 471 -24.52 -9.68 -14.40
C CYS A 471 -25.85 -9.66 -13.64
N LEU A 472 -26.93 -10.18 -14.25
CA LEU A 472 -28.23 -10.32 -13.57
C LEU A 472 -28.18 -11.37 -12.46
N ILE A 473 -27.46 -12.49 -12.67
CA ILE A 473 -27.23 -13.50 -11.63
C ILE A 473 -26.50 -12.87 -10.43
N ILE A 474 -25.42 -12.12 -10.67
CA ILE A 474 -24.68 -11.44 -9.59
C ILE A 474 -25.57 -10.42 -8.87
N LYS A 475 -26.38 -9.66 -9.62
CA LYS A 475 -27.34 -8.70 -9.05
C LYS A 475 -28.37 -9.38 -8.18
N SER A 476 -28.99 -10.48 -8.64
CA SER A 476 -30.00 -11.21 -7.88
C SER A 476 -29.41 -11.86 -6.63
N TRP A 477 -28.17 -12.35 -6.71
CA TRP A 477 -27.46 -12.86 -5.56
C TRP A 477 -27.20 -11.77 -4.50
N TYR A 478 -26.86 -10.56 -4.90
CA TYR A 478 -26.58 -9.45 -3.99
C TYR A 478 -27.86 -8.82 -3.42
N SER A 479 -28.91 -8.65 -4.24
CA SER A 479 -30.15 -8.01 -3.80
C SER A 479 -30.80 -8.79 -2.66
N PRO A 480 -31.28 -8.14 -1.60
CA PRO A 480 -32.10 -8.82 -0.61
C PRO A 480 -33.32 -9.39 -1.33
N LYS A 481 -33.64 -10.67 -1.12
CA LYS A 481 -34.92 -11.23 -1.57
C LYS A 481 -36.00 -10.35 -0.95
N LYS A 482 -36.79 -9.65 -1.78
CA LYS A 482 -38.07 -9.12 -1.31
C LYS A 482 -38.82 -10.32 -0.78
N ALA A 483 -39.20 -10.28 0.49
CA ALA A 483 -40.21 -11.17 0.99
C ALA A 483 -41.40 -10.97 0.04
N VAL A 484 -41.78 -12.00 -0.71
CA VAL A 484 -43.03 -12.03 -1.45
C VAL A 484 -44.07 -12.05 -0.34
N ASP A 485 -44.64 -10.89 -0.06
CA ASP A 485 -45.85 -10.80 0.76
C ASP A 485 -46.85 -11.71 0.09
N SER A 486 -47.12 -12.85 0.75
CA SER A 486 -48.25 -13.70 0.48
C SER A 486 -49.51 -12.89 0.79
N GLN A 487 -50.12 -12.33 -0.24
CA GLN A 487 -51.54 -12.02 -0.24
C GLN A 487 -52.33 -13.20 -0.79
#